data_004e281cd9b60c9296d7b5ac68d9ddda
#
_entry.id   004e281cd9b60c9296d7b5ac68d9ddda
#
_cell.length_a   1.000
_cell.length_b   1.000
_cell.length_c   1.000
_cell.angle_alpha   90.00
_cell.angle_beta   90.00
_cell.angle_gamma   90.00
#
_symmetry.space_group_name_H-M   'P 1'
#
loop_
_entity.id
_entity.type
_entity.pdbx_description
1 polymer ?
#
loop_
_entity_poly.entity_id
_entity_poly.type
_entity_poly.pdbx_seq_one_letter_code
_entity_poly.pdbx_strand_id
1 'polypeptide(L)'
;MNPSSVYDDCPVYHCENVTLKQTSMEDSEELLKCYSDEKAFPFFNADNCINNFQYLTLGQMQKGIQFWVNSYQSKRFMRWTISINQTSEKVGTIEMFNRGVLPGKGSHGILRIDLRSDYEAYPVIRDILQIANQHFYLDFQVDWIYTKAIPAAKERIIALQEMGYEPVAFELPYYFARDNN
;
A
#
# COMPACT_ATOMS: atom_id res chain seq x y z
N MET A 1 -7.28 23.87 -15.60
CA MET A 1 -6.09 23.00 -15.67
C MET A 1 -6.56 21.63 -15.22
N ASN A 2 -6.37 20.59 -16.02
CA ASN A 2 -6.60 19.23 -15.51
C ASN A 2 -5.61 19.00 -14.37
N PRO A 3 -6.04 18.47 -13.22
CA PRO A 3 -5.10 18.09 -12.18
C PRO A 3 -4.06 17.12 -12.78
N SER A 4 -2.78 17.35 -12.47
CA SER A 4 -1.73 16.41 -12.90
C SER A 4 -2.03 15.04 -12.29
N SER A 5 -1.98 14.00 -13.11
CA SER A 5 -2.18 12.63 -12.62
C SER A 5 -1.02 12.23 -11.70
N VAL A 6 -1.27 11.43 -10.67
CA VAL A 6 -0.23 10.82 -9.83
C VAL A 6 0.82 10.04 -10.64
N TYR A 7 0.47 9.67 -11.87
CA TYR A 7 1.36 8.99 -12.81
C TYR A 7 2.22 9.94 -13.65
N ASP A 8 1.95 11.24 -13.61
CA ASP A 8 2.75 12.25 -14.33
C ASP A 8 3.80 12.87 -13.40
N ASP A 9 3.45 13.01 -12.11
CA ASP A 9 4.38 13.45 -11.05
C ASP A 9 3.97 12.72 -9.75
N CYS A 10 4.88 11.88 -9.26
CA CYS A 10 4.64 11.09 -8.06
C CYS A 10 4.69 11.96 -6.81
N PRO A 11 3.58 12.15 -6.10
CA PRO A 11 3.59 12.95 -4.88
C PRO A 11 4.37 12.26 -3.75
N VAL A 12 4.99 13.07 -2.91
CA VAL A 12 5.54 12.66 -1.62
C VAL A 12 4.53 13.02 -0.54
N TYR A 13 4.19 12.06 0.31
CA TYR A 13 3.27 12.29 1.42
C TYR A 13 3.98 12.19 2.74
N HIS A 14 3.57 13.03 3.70
CA HIS A 14 4.11 13.07 5.05
C HIS A 14 3.00 12.96 6.08
N CYS A 15 3.25 12.19 7.13
CA CYS A 15 2.43 12.12 8.32
C CYS A 15 3.35 12.16 9.57
N GLU A 16 2.80 11.99 10.76
CA GLU A 16 3.54 12.10 12.01
C GLU A 16 4.75 11.13 12.06
N ASN A 17 4.51 9.85 11.79
CA ASN A 17 5.52 8.82 11.94
C ASN A 17 6.14 8.36 10.62
N VAL A 18 5.47 8.62 9.47
CA VAL A 18 5.88 8.05 8.19
C VAL A 18 5.96 9.10 7.08
N THR A 19 6.88 8.85 6.15
CA THR A 19 6.96 9.50 4.86
C THR A 19 6.83 8.46 3.76
N LEU A 20 6.00 8.76 2.75
CA LEU A 20 5.82 7.96 1.55
C LEU A 20 6.50 8.63 0.38
N LYS A 21 7.49 7.97 -0.21
CA LYS A 21 8.20 8.44 -1.40
C LYS A 21 8.22 7.35 -2.46
N GLN A 22 8.14 7.73 -3.73
CA GLN A 22 8.18 6.77 -4.83
C GLN A 22 9.29 5.74 -4.64
N THR A 23 8.95 4.46 -4.74
CA THR A 23 9.93 3.38 -4.63
C THR A 23 10.93 3.45 -5.77
N SER A 24 12.20 3.38 -5.42
CA SER A 24 13.32 3.42 -6.35
C SER A 24 14.30 2.26 -6.13
N MET A 25 15.24 2.08 -7.06
CA MET A 25 16.27 1.04 -6.95
C MET A 25 17.17 1.23 -5.72
N GLU A 26 17.33 2.46 -5.24
CA GLU A 26 18.09 2.80 -4.04
C GLU A 26 17.49 2.23 -2.74
N ASP A 27 16.21 1.83 -2.79
CA ASP A 27 15.50 1.28 -1.63
C ASP A 27 15.74 -0.23 -1.46
N SER A 28 16.37 -0.88 -2.43
CA SER A 28 16.38 -2.34 -2.57
C SER A 28 16.98 -3.09 -1.38
N GLU A 29 18.06 -2.59 -0.78
CA GLU A 29 18.71 -3.25 0.36
C GLU A 29 17.84 -3.22 1.63
N GLU A 30 17.22 -2.08 1.90
CA GLU A 30 16.35 -1.94 3.06
C GLU A 30 15.00 -2.65 2.85
N LEU A 31 14.41 -2.54 1.66
CA LEU A 31 13.18 -3.25 1.34
C LEU A 31 13.36 -4.77 1.33
N LEU A 32 14.55 -5.28 1.00
CA LEU A 32 14.82 -6.71 1.12
C LEU A 32 14.57 -7.21 2.55
N LYS A 33 14.86 -6.42 3.58
CA LYS A 33 14.60 -6.79 4.99
C LYS A 33 13.11 -7.00 5.25
N CYS A 34 12.24 -6.23 4.60
CA CYS A 34 10.78 -6.42 4.68
C CYS A 34 10.34 -7.66 3.90
N TYR A 35 10.78 -7.78 2.65
CA TYR A 35 10.33 -8.82 1.72
C TYR A 35 11.03 -10.17 1.89
N SER A 36 11.99 -10.29 2.81
CA SER A 36 12.57 -11.55 3.29
C SER A 36 12.13 -11.92 4.72
N ASP A 37 11.31 -11.10 5.35
CA ASP A 37 10.80 -11.33 6.70
C ASP A 37 9.66 -12.35 6.68
N GLU A 38 9.94 -13.59 7.08
CA GLU A 38 8.96 -14.69 7.11
C GLU A 38 7.73 -14.38 7.99
N LYS A 39 7.90 -13.53 9.02
CA LYS A 39 6.79 -13.14 9.90
C LYS A 39 5.87 -12.10 9.23
N ALA A 40 6.37 -11.36 8.26
CA ALA A 40 5.60 -10.35 7.52
C ALA A 40 4.76 -10.98 6.40
N PHE A 41 5.20 -12.07 5.77
CA PHE A 41 4.53 -12.68 4.60
C PHE A 41 3.03 -12.92 4.76
N PRO A 42 2.52 -13.42 5.90
CA PRO A 42 1.09 -13.64 6.06
C PRO A 42 0.24 -12.38 5.97
N PHE A 43 0.83 -11.21 6.19
CA PHE A 43 0.16 -9.91 6.19
C PHE A 43 0.17 -9.22 4.81
N PHE A 44 0.98 -9.69 3.87
CA PHE A 44 1.04 -9.14 2.52
C PHE A 44 -0.23 -9.47 1.73
N ASN A 45 -0.70 -8.52 0.95
CA ASN A 45 -1.80 -8.74 0.04
C ASN A 45 -1.27 -9.12 -1.35
N ALA A 46 -1.10 -10.43 -1.58
CA ALA A 46 -0.70 -10.98 -2.87
C ALA A 46 -1.90 -11.41 -3.75
N ASP A 47 -3.12 -11.06 -3.39
CA ASP A 47 -4.31 -11.44 -4.12
C ASP A 47 -4.27 -10.95 -5.58
N ASN A 48 -4.54 -11.86 -6.50
CA ASN A 48 -4.47 -11.61 -7.94
C ASN A 48 -3.08 -11.20 -8.47
N CYS A 49 -2.01 -11.51 -7.73
CA CYS A 49 -0.63 -11.29 -8.14
C CYS A 49 -0.01 -12.57 -8.70
N ILE A 50 0.98 -12.40 -9.60
CA ILE A 50 1.70 -13.53 -10.22
C ILE A 50 2.64 -14.20 -9.22
N ASN A 51 3.17 -13.45 -8.23
CA ASN A 51 4.07 -13.94 -7.21
C ASN A 51 3.56 -13.61 -5.80
N ASN A 52 4.20 -14.18 -4.79
CA ASN A 52 3.82 -14.03 -3.38
C ASN A 52 4.62 -12.93 -2.65
N PHE A 53 5.39 -12.11 -3.38
CA PHE A 53 6.26 -11.07 -2.83
C PHE A 53 7.33 -11.55 -1.82
N GLN A 54 7.71 -12.82 -1.88
CA GLN A 54 8.83 -13.34 -1.09
C GLN A 54 10.12 -13.16 -1.88
N TYR A 55 10.92 -12.18 -1.51
CA TYR A 55 12.21 -11.92 -2.12
C TYR A 55 13.32 -12.27 -1.11
N LEU A 56 14.14 -13.25 -1.44
CA LEU A 56 15.17 -13.78 -0.54
C LEU A 56 16.57 -13.27 -0.87
N THR A 57 16.74 -12.63 -2.02
CA THR A 57 18.01 -12.09 -2.47
C THR A 57 17.86 -10.67 -2.99
N LEU A 58 18.94 -9.88 -2.91
CA LEU A 58 18.97 -8.52 -3.42
C LEU A 58 18.58 -8.47 -4.92
N GLY A 59 19.08 -9.42 -5.71
CA GLY A 59 18.73 -9.49 -7.13
C GLY A 59 17.26 -9.76 -7.40
N GLN A 60 16.57 -10.55 -6.54
CA GLN A 60 15.12 -10.74 -6.63
C GLN A 60 14.38 -9.44 -6.26
N MET A 61 14.81 -8.77 -5.19
CA MET A 61 14.23 -7.50 -4.77
C MET A 61 14.36 -6.42 -5.85
N GLN A 62 15.55 -6.30 -6.43
CA GLN A 62 15.81 -5.34 -7.53
C GLN A 62 14.94 -5.62 -8.76
N LYS A 63 14.73 -6.89 -9.13
CA LYS A 63 13.78 -7.26 -10.21
C LYS A 63 12.34 -6.89 -9.87
N GLY A 64 11.93 -7.06 -8.61
CA GLY A 64 10.63 -6.61 -8.10
C GLY A 64 10.46 -5.10 -8.25
N ILE A 65 11.44 -4.33 -7.78
CA ILE A 65 11.42 -2.86 -7.89
C ILE A 65 11.40 -2.42 -9.36
N GLN A 66 12.19 -3.04 -10.21
CA GLN A 66 12.18 -2.72 -11.65
C GLN A 66 10.80 -2.95 -12.28
N PHE A 67 10.13 -4.05 -11.90
CA PHE A 67 8.75 -4.31 -12.33
C PHE A 67 7.78 -3.23 -11.84
N TRP A 68 7.92 -2.75 -10.58
CA TRP A 68 7.09 -1.69 -10.02
C TRP A 68 7.31 -0.35 -10.73
N VAL A 69 8.55 0.01 -11.00
CA VAL A 69 8.90 1.22 -11.76
C VAL A 69 8.30 1.18 -13.17
N ASN A 70 8.44 0.06 -13.87
CA ASN A 70 7.84 -0.12 -15.20
C ASN A 70 6.30 -0.06 -15.16
N SER A 71 5.70 -0.57 -14.08
CA SER A 71 4.25 -0.53 -13.88
C SER A 71 3.75 0.90 -13.63
N TYR A 72 4.50 1.69 -12.89
CA TYR A 72 4.25 3.12 -12.73
C TYR A 72 4.32 3.86 -14.07
N GLN A 73 5.39 3.68 -14.83
CA GLN A 73 5.56 4.28 -16.16
C GLN A 73 4.43 3.91 -17.13
N SER A 74 3.89 2.69 -16.97
CA SER A 74 2.74 2.19 -17.74
C SER A 74 1.38 2.56 -17.13
N LYS A 75 1.35 3.42 -16.09
CA LYS A 75 0.16 3.89 -15.40
C LYS A 75 -0.75 2.78 -14.86
N ARG A 76 -0.15 1.65 -14.44
CA ARG A 76 -0.92 0.49 -13.92
C ARG A 76 -1.18 0.57 -12.44
N PHE A 77 -0.17 0.91 -11.65
CA PHE A 77 -0.26 1.15 -10.22
C PHE A 77 0.89 2.04 -9.75
N MET A 78 0.70 2.60 -8.59
CA MET A 78 1.67 3.40 -7.88
C MET A 78 2.21 2.64 -6.69
N ARG A 79 3.53 2.69 -6.45
CA ARG A 79 4.12 2.11 -5.24
C ARG A 79 5.06 3.10 -4.57
N TRP A 80 4.84 3.30 -3.27
CA TRP A 80 5.67 4.14 -2.41
C TRP A 80 6.41 3.29 -1.40
N THR A 81 7.65 3.65 -1.13
CA THR A 81 8.42 3.17 0.02
C THR A 81 7.97 3.92 1.27
N ILE A 82 7.75 3.17 2.34
CA ILE A 82 7.41 3.69 3.66
C ILE A 82 8.71 3.89 4.43
N SER A 83 9.00 5.14 4.80
CA SER A 83 10.13 5.49 5.66
C SER A 83 9.63 5.97 7.02
N ILE A 84 10.26 5.53 8.09
CA ILE A 84 9.99 5.98 9.45
C ILE A 84 10.69 7.32 9.68
N ASN A 85 9.96 8.37 10.03
CA ASN A 85 10.50 9.74 10.15
C ASN A 85 11.63 9.84 11.19
N GLN A 86 11.50 9.11 12.30
CA GLN A 86 12.46 9.18 13.39
C GLN A 86 13.81 8.52 13.06
N THR A 87 13.81 7.43 12.31
CA THR A 87 15.01 6.61 12.03
C THR A 87 15.48 6.68 10.58
N SER A 88 14.62 7.17 9.69
CA SER A 88 14.79 7.11 8.23
C SER A 88 14.85 5.68 7.65
N GLU A 89 14.54 4.65 8.44
CA GLU A 89 14.49 3.27 7.96
C GLU A 89 13.35 3.09 6.96
N LYS A 90 13.61 2.36 5.90
CA LYS A 90 12.61 1.95 4.91
C LYS A 90 12.06 0.58 5.29
N VAL A 91 10.81 0.58 5.72
CA VAL A 91 10.22 -0.56 6.46
C VAL A 91 9.19 -1.35 5.67
N GLY A 92 8.92 -0.92 4.45
CA GLY A 92 7.94 -1.59 3.59
C GLY A 92 7.47 -0.71 2.45
N THR A 93 6.39 -1.11 1.81
CA THR A 93 5.78 -0.32 0.74
C THR A 93 4.26 -0.28 0.85
N ILE A 94 3.66 0.72 0.23
CA ILE A 94 2.25 0.70 -0.12
C ILE A 94 2.09 0.71 -1.65
N GLU A 95 1.02 0.07 -2.12
CA GLU A 95 0.61 0.10 -3.51
C GLU A 95 -0.83 0.58 -3.60
N MET A 96 -1.11 1.43 -4.58
CA MET A 96 -2.47 1.88 -4.87
C MET A 96 -2.73 1.93 -6.37
N PHE A 97 -3.93 1.51 -6.78
CA PHE A 97 -4.40 1.61 -8.15
C PHE A 97 -5.93 1.65 -8.21
N ASN A 98 -6.45 2.32 -9.23
CA ASN A 98 -7.86 2.26 -9.58
C ASN A 98 -8.13 0.93 -10.31
N ARG A 99 -9.07 0.13 -9.81
CA ARG A 99 -9.43 -1.18 -10.37
C ARG A 99 -10.69 -1.11 -11.27
N GLY A 100 -11.29 0.05 -11.39
CA GLY A 100 -12.49 0.24 -12.21
C GLY A 100 -13.77 0.37 -11.40
N VAL A 101 -14.89 0.13 -12.03
CA VAL A 101 -16.22 0.38 -11.47
C VAL A 101 -16.85 -0.92 -10.96
N LEU A 102 -17.36 -0.89 -9.73
CA LEU A 102 -18.22 -1.94 -9.17
C LEU A 102 -19.70 -1.59 -9.42
N PRO A 103 -20.49 -2.52 -9.96
CA PRO A 103 -21.92 -2.28 -10.17
C PRO A 103 -22.62 -1.83 -8.89
N GLY A 104 -23.28 -0.67 -8.97
CA GLY A 104 -24.04 -0.09 -7.84
C GLY A 104 -23.20 0.59 -6.74
N LYS A 105 -21.86 0.62 -6.87
CA LYS A 105 -20.98 1.24 -5.85
C LYS A 105 -20.05 2.35 -6.38
N GLY A 106 -19.83 2.41 -7.70
CA GLY A 106 -18.89 3.38 -8.28
C GLY A 106 -17.48 2.84 -8.47
N SER A 107 -16.53 3.74 -8.69
CA SER A 107 -15.13 3.41 -8.91
C SER A 107 -14.45 2.95 -7.61
N HIS A 108 -13.53 1.98 -7.69
CA HIS A 108 -12.82 1.50 -6.53
C HIS A 108 -11.33 1.30 -6.78
N GLY A 109 -10.57 1.55 -5.73
CA GLY A 109 -9.14 1.31 -5.69
C GLY A 109 -8.77 0.21 -4.71
N ILE A 110 -7.64 -0.44 -4.97
CA ILE A 110 -7.05 -1.42 -4.07
C ILE A 110 -5.81 -0.81 -3.45
N LEU A 111 -5.81 -0.74 -2.12
CA LEU A 111 -4.66 -0.35 -1.31
C LEU A 111 -4.01 -1.61 -0.73
N ARG A 112 -2.74 -1.82 -1.02
CA ARG A 112 -1.92 -2.87 -0.42
C ARG A 112 -0.89 -2.24 0.50
N ILE A 113 -0.70 -2.82 1.68
CA ILE A 113 0.25 -2.37 2.70
C ILE A 113 1.13 -3.56 3.04
N ASP A 114 2.41 -3.47 2.69
CA ASP A 114 3.42 -4.47 2.98
C ASP A 114 4.41 -3.85 3.97
N LEU A 115 4.45 -4.34 5.19
CA LEU A 115 5.31 -3.86 6.27
C LEU A 115 6.19 -4.99 6.81
N ARG A 116 7.43 -4.68 7.17
CA ARG A 116 8.27 -5.55 7.99
C ARG A 116 7.55 -5.82 9.31
N SER A 117 7.64 -7.03 9.83
CA SER A 117 6.78 -7.50 10.94
C SER A 117 6.91 -6.67 12.23
N ASP A 118 8.07 -6.09 12.50
CA ASP A 118 8.30 -5.22 13.66
C ASP A 118 7.68 -3.81 13.50
N TYR A 119 7.24 -3.48 12.30
CA TYR A 119 6.51 -2.24 11.98
C TYR A 119 5.03 -2.47 11.63
N GLU A 120 4.56 -3.72 11.73
CA GLU A 120 3.12 -4.03 11.64
C GLU A 120 2.42 -3.56 12.94
N ALA A 121 2.42 -2.24 13.17
CA ALA A 121 2.01 -1.59 14.39
C ALA A 121 1.00 -0.48 14.13
N TYR A 122 0.05 -0.31 15.04
CA TYR A 122 -1.04 0.65 14.94
C TYR A 122 -0.61 2.07 14.50
N PRO A 123 0.41 2.74 15.11
CA PRO A 123 0.74 4.12 14.75
C PRO A 123 1.17 4.27 13.29
N VAL A 124 1.95 3.31 12.80
CA VAL A 124 2.44 3.29 11.41
C VAL A 124 1.28 3.09 10.43
N ILE A 125 0.43 2.11 10.71
CA ILE A 125 -0.71 1.78 9.85
C ILE A 125 -1.74 2.91 9.85
N ARG A 126 -2.04 3.51 11.01
CA ARG A 126 -2.92 4.66 11.13
C ARG A 126 -2.47 5.81 10.23
N ASP A 127 -1.19 6.14 10.26
CA ASP A 127 -0.63 7.24 9.46
C ASP A 127 -0.71 6.95 7.95
N ILE A 128 -0.45 5.71 7.54
CA ILE A 128 -0.63 5.27 6.15
C ILE A 128 -2.10 5.45 5.73
N LEU A 129 -3.04 4.99 6.55
CA LEU A 129 -4.47 5.11 6.26
C LEU A 129 -4.94 6.58 6.28
N GLN A 130 -4.35 7.42 7.13
CA GLN A 130 -4.63 8.85 7.15
C GLN A 130 -4.21 9.50 5.82
N ILE A 131 -3.03 9.18 5.30
CA ILE A 131 -2.59 9.65 3.99
C ILE A 131 -3.54 9.16 2.89
N ALA A 132 -3.90 7.88 2.90
CA ALA A 132 -4.83 7.31 1.93
C ALA A 132 -6.20 8.02 1.95
N ASN A 133 -6.74 8.26 3.15
CA ASN A 133 -8.02 8.94 3.31
C ASN A 133 -8.01 10.41 2.86
N GLN A 134 -6.87 11.08 3.02
CA GLN A 134 -6.75 12.50 2.64
C GLN A 134 -6.49 12.71 1.16
N HIS A 135 -5.84 11.77 0.48
CA HIS A 135 -5.30 12.01 -0.86
C HIS A 135 -5.80 11.02 -1.92
N PHE A 136 -5.87 9.72 -1.60
CA PHE A 136 -5.97 8.70 -2.64
C PHE A 136 -7.31 8.65 -3.37
N TYR A 137 -8.40 9.10 -2.76
CA TYR A 137 -9.69 9.21 -3.45
C TYR A 137 -9.62 10.13 -4.66
N LEU A 138 -9.02 11.31 -4.48
CA LEU A 138 -8.88 12.29 -5.55
C LEU A 138 -7.76 11.86 -6.53
N ASP A 139 -6.61 11.45 -6.00
CA ASP A 139 -5.42 11.14 -6.79
C ASP A 139 -5.65 9.95 -7.73
N PHE A 140 -6.43 8.97 -7.31
CA PHE A 140 -6.77 7.78 -8.11
C PHE A 140 -8.18 7.83 -8.72
N GLN A 141 -8.94 8.88 -8.48
CA GLN A 141 -10.31 9.05 -8.96
C GLN A 141 -11.20 7.84 -8.60
N VAL A 142 -11.22 7.49 -7.31
CA VAL A 142 -12.00 6.38 -6.77
C VAL A 142 -13.00 6.85 -5.73
N ASP A 143 -14.16 6.18 -5.70
CA ASP A 143 -15.21 6.42 -4.69
C ASP A 143 -14.99 5.56 -3.45
N TRP A 144 -14.31 4.43 -3.63
CA TRP A 144 -14.04 3.44 -2.58
C TRP A 144 -12.59 3.02 -2.56
N ILE A 145 -12.03 2.83 -1.36
CA ILE A 145 -10.72 2.17 -1.15
C ILE A 145 -10.94 0.85 -0.43
N TYR A 146 -10.46 -0.23 -1.04
CA TYR A 146 -10.47 -1.59 -0.50
C TYR A 146 -9.06 -1.98 -0.07
N THR A 147 -8.94 -2.61 1.10
CA THR A 147 -7.67 -3.13 1.59
C THR A 147 -7.89 -4.42 2.37
N LYS A 148 -6.85 -5.23 2.53
CA LYS A 148 -6.95 -6.56 3.16
C LYS A 148 -6.28 -6.57 4.53
N ALA A 149 -6.96 -7.19 5.50
CA ALA A 149 -6.38 -7.50 6.81
C ALA A 149 -6.89 -8.86 7.29
N ILE A 150 -5.99 -9.85 7.37
CA ILE A 150 -6.31 -11.18 7.90
C ILE A 150 -6.57 -11.11 9.41
N PRO A 151 -7.31 -12.06 10.02
CA PRO A 151 -7.65 -12.01 11.45
C PRO A 151 -6.46 -11.93 12.40
N ALA A 152 -5.27 -12.38 11.98
CA ALA A 152 -4.04 -12.29 12.76
C ALA A 152 -3.44 -10.87 12.79
N ALA A 153 -3.79 -9.99 11.84
CA ALA A 153 -3.30 -8.61 11.74
C ALA A 153 -4.07 -7.67 12.69
N LYS A 154 -3.99 -7.91 13.99
CA LYS A 154 -4.80 -7.21 15.00
C LYS A 154 -4.61 -5.70 14.99
N GLU A 155 -3.36 -5.25 14.98
CA GLU A 155 -3.02 -3.81 14.94
C GLU A 155 -3.57 -3.14 13.67
N ARG A 156 -3.48 -3.83 12.52
CA ARG A 156 -4.03 -3.35 11.26
C ARG A 156 -5.55 -3.25 11.30
N ILE A 157 -6.23 -4.24 11.85
CA ILE A 157 -7.69 -4.24 11.98
C ILE A 157 -8.16 -3.08 12.86
N ILE A 158 -7.51 -2.85 14.01
CA ILE A 158 -7.81 -1.73 14.90
C ILE A 158 -7.66 -0.40 14.14
N ALA A 159 -6.53 -0.20 13.47
CA ALA A 159 -6.28 1.03 12.70
C ALA A 159 -7.32 1.21 11.57
N LEU A 160 -7.66 0.15 10.85
CA LEU A 160 -8.67 0.21 9.80
C LEU A 160 -10.04 0.66 10.34
N GLN A 161 -10.50 0.05 11.43
CA GLN A 161 -11.80 0.38 12.03
C GLN A 161 -11.83 1.82 12.55
N GLU A 162 -10.79 2.28 13.21
CA GLU A 162 -10.70 3.67 13.70
C GLU A 162 -10.62 4.69 12.56
N MET A 163 -10.04 4.31 11.43
CA MET A 163 -9.95 5.15 10.23
C MET A 163 -11.19 5.05 9.32
N GLY A 164 -12.25 4.38 9.79
CA GLY A 164 -13.55 4.32 9.11
C GLY A 164 -13.67 3.23 8.03
N TYR A 165 -12.75 2.26 8.01
CA TYR A 165 -12.88 1.10 7.14
C TYR A 165 -13.72 0.03 7.82
N GLU A 166 -14.66 -0.55 7.09
CA GLU A 166 -15.52 -1.61 7.60
C GLU A 166 -15.28 -2.93 6.86
N PRO A 167 -15.45 -4.09 7.55
CA PRO A 167 -15.40 -5.39 6.89
C PRO A 167 -16.46 -5.50 5.79
N VAL A 168 -16.05 -5.98 4.62
CA VAL A 168 -16.94 -6.12 3.46
C VAL A 168 -16.79 -7.48 2.80
N ALA A 169 -17.89 -7.97 2.23
CA ALA A 169 -17.83 -9.06 1.27
C ALA A 169 -17.24 -8.54 -0.04
N PHE A 170 -16.14 -9.15 -0.46
CA PHE A 170 -15.45 -8.82 -1.71
C PHE A 170 -15.06 -10.11 -2.44
N GLU A 171 -14.31 -10.04 -3.54
CA GLU A 171 -13.93 -11.23 -4.34
C GLU A 171 -13.19 -12.29 -3.53
N LEU A 172 -12.40 -11.87 -2.56
CA LEU A 172 -11.61 -12.72 -1.67
C LEU A 172 -11.85 -12.32 -0.21
N PRO A 173 -11.56 -13.19 0.77
CA PRO A 173 -11.87 -12.94 2.18
C PRO A 173 -10.98 -11.85 2.80
N TYR A 174 -11.45 -11.32 3.93
CA TYR A 174 -10.72 -10.40 4.83
C TYR A 174 -10.52 -9.00 4.28
N TYR A 175 -11.38 -8.53 3.37
CA TYR A 175 -11.35 -7.16 2.89
C TYR A 175 -12.12 -6.21 3.80
N PHE A 176 -11.59 -5.02 3.89
CA PHE A 176 -12.17 -3.84 4.49
C PHE A 176 -12.31 -2.77 3.41
N ALA A 177 -13.34 -1.93 3.51
CA ALA A 177 -13.54 -0.84 2.57
C ALA A 177 -14.00 0.42 3.29
N ARG A 178 -13.65 1.55 2.69
CA ARG A 178 -14.12 2.86 3.09
C ARG A 178 -14.52 3.65 1.84
N ASP A 179 -15.65 4.38 1.91
CA ASP A 179 -16.02 5.35 0.88
C ASP A 179 -15.43 6.74 1.15
N ASN A 180 -15.57 7.62 0.19
CA ASN A 180 -15.06 9.00 0.26
C ASN A 180 -16.03 9.96 0.99
N ASN A 181 -17.04 9.45 1.68
CA ASN A 181 -18.04 10.28 2.40
C ASN A 181 -17.63 10.58 3.83
#